data_32c3db6af009f26e98aab94aaf4ee61c
#
_entry.id   32c3db6af009f26e98aab94aaf4ee61c
#
_cell.length_a   1.000
_cell.length_b   1.000
_cell.length_c   1.000
_cell.angle_alpha   90.00
_cell.angle_beta   90.00
_cell.angle_gamma   90.00
#
_symmetry.space_group_name_H-M   'P 1'
#
loop_
_entity.id
_entity.type
_entity.pdbx_description
1 polymer ?
#
loop_
_entity_poly.entity_id
_entity_poly.type
_entity_poly.pdbx_seq_one_letter_code
_entity_poly.pdbx_strand_id
1 'polypeptide(L)'
;RDFLRNKALHGVDNTPLVVTLASMNLYLHGVGTDRSPIVCEDSLEKEPSTLVDVILANPPFGTRPAGSVDINRPDFYVETKNNQLNFLQHMMLMLKTGGRAAVVLPDNVLFEAGAGETIRKRLLQDFNLHTILRLPTGIFYAQGVKANVLFFTKGQPTKEVWFYDYRTDVKHTLATNKLERHHLDDFVSCYNSGNLAERKETYDAENNPQGRWRKYAVDELLARDKTSLDITWIRQGGEVDDRSLSELMDEIKEKSDTISNAVAELQKLLANIEED
;
A
#
# COMPACT_ATOMS: atom_id res chain seq x y z
N ARG A 1 -23.59 -21.11 9.60
CA ARG A 1 -22.36 -21.44 10.35
C ARG A 1 -21.40 -22.30 9.53
N ASP A 2 -21.88 -23.35 8.83
CA ASP A 2 -21.02 -24.22 8.00
C ASP A 2 -20.31 -23.47 6.88
N PHE A 3 -21.00 -22.59 6.15
CA PHE A 3 -20.40 -21.73 5.13
C PHE A 3 -19.22 -20.89 5.68
N LEU A 4 -19.39 -20.24 6.84
CA LEU A 4 -18.34 -19.43 7.46
C LEU A 4 -17.14 -20.27 7.89
N ARG A 5 -17.35 -21.50 8.31
CA ARG A 5 -16.27 -22.39 8.73
C ARG A 5 -15.47 -22.96 7.57
N ASN A 6 -16.14 -23.34 6.48
CA ASN A 6 -15.54 -24.23 5.49
C ASN A 6 -15.42 -23.61 4.09
N LYS A 7 -16.08 -22.46 3.81
CA LYS A 7 -16.18 -21.90 2.46
C LYS A 7 -15.96 -20.40 2.37
N ALA A 8 -16.09 -19.67 3.48
CA ALA A 8 -16.06 -18.21 3.45
C ALA A 8 -14.67 -17.62 3.32
N LEU A 9 -13.64 -18.31 3.82
CA LEU A 9 -12.26 -17.85 3.80
C LEU A 9 -11.43 -18.72 2.86
N HIS A 10 -10.54 -18.06 2.11
CA HIS A 10 -9.55 -18.69 1.27
C HIS A 10 -8.28 -17.85 1.32
N GLY A 11 -7.13 -18.47 1.40
CA GLY A 11 -5.84 -17.80 1.39
C GLY A 11 -4.77 -18.65 0.73
N VAL A 12 -3.76 -17.97 0.22
CA VAL A 12 -2.62 -18.60 -0.43
C VAL A 12 -1.34 -17.95 0.07
N ASP A 13 -0.35 -18.75 0.40
CA ASP A 13 1.01 -18.30 0.71
C ASP A 13 2.01 -19.34 0.17
N ASN A 14 3.16 -18.92 -0.30
CA ASN A 14 4.16 -19.79 -0.87
C ASN A 14 5.13 -20.38 0.18
N THR A 15 5.02 -19.96 1.45
CA THR A 15 5.90 -20.35 2.55
C THR A 15 5.23 -21.38 3.44
N PRO A 16 5.67 -22.65 3.48
CA PRO A 16 5.01 -23.72 4.25
C PRO A 16 4.80 -23.39 5.73
N LEU A 17 5.77 -22.70 6.35
CA LEU A 17 5.64 -22.28 7.76
C LEU A 17 4.52 -21.27 7.95
N VAL A 18 4.38 -20.30 7.05
CA VAL A 18 3.32 -19.27 7.09
C VAL A 18 1.95 -19.94 6.90
N VAL A 19 1.83 -20.86 5.95
CA VAL A 19 0.62 -21.67 5.73
C VAL A 19 0.23 -22.43 6.99
N THR A 20 1.20 -23.06 7.68
CA THR A 20 0.95 -23.77 8.92
C THR A 20 0.46 -22.84 10.02
N LEU A 21 1.14 -21.71 10.25
CA LEU A 21 0.74 -20.72 11.25
C LEU A 21 -0.63 -20.12 10.97
N ALA A 22 -0.91 -19.76 9.73
CA ALA A 22 -2.21 -19.23 9.32
C ALA A 22 -3.34 -20.27 9.53
N SER A 23 -3.09 -21.52 9.14
CA SER A 23 -4.04 -22.62 9.33
C SER A 23 -4.33 -22.88 10.82
N MET A 24 -3.31 -22.90 11.66
CA MET A 24 -3.47 -23.03 13.11
C MET A 24 -4.27 -21.86 13.71
N ASN A 25 -3.96 -20.63 13.28
CA ASN A 25 -4.67 -19.46 13.76
C ASN A 25 -6.15 -19.52 13.39
N LEU A 26 -6.47 -19.84 12.14
CA LEU A 26 -7.86 -20.00 11.70
C LEU A 26 -8.60 -21.11 12.43
N TYR A 27 -7.93 -22.25 12.64
CA TYR A 27 -8.49 -23.37 13.40
C TYR A 27 -8.85 -22.97 14.84
N LEU A 28 -7.98 -22.23 15.53
CA LEU A 28 -8.24 -21.69 16.87
C LEU A 28 -9.44 -20.75 16.91
N HIS A 29 -9.75 -20.10 15.79
CA HIS A 29 -10.94 -19.26 15.63
C HIS A 29 -12.17 -20.01 15.08
N GLY A 30 -12.08 -21.34 14.99
CA GLY A 30 -13.19 -22.19 14.53
C GLY A 30 -13.45 -22.13 13.02
N VAL A 31 -12.44 -21.74 12.24
CA VAL A 31 -12.48 -21.70 10.77
C VAL A 31 -11.61 -22.80 10.19
N GLY A 32 -12.15 -23.55 9.22
CA GLY A 32 -11.55 -24.81 8.75
C GLY A 32 -11.75 -25.91 9.79
N THR A 33 -12.08 -27.10 9.34
CA THR A 33 -12.22 -28.27 10.22
C THR A 33 -11.24 -29.35 9.78
N ASP A 34 -11.61 -30.12 8.76
CA ASP A 34 -10.81 -31.23 8.25
C ASP A 34 -9.79 -30.78 7.18
N ARG A 35 -10.00 -29.61 6.61
CA ARG A 35 -9.11 -29.00 5.61
C ARG A 35 -8.87 -27.52 5.91
N SER A 36 -7.58 -27.13 5.82
CA SER A 36 -7.22 -25.73 5.91
C SER A 36 -7.78 -24.95 4.71
N PRO A 37 -8.33 -23.75 4.93
CA PRO A 37 -8.66 -22.85 3.84
C PRO A 37 -7.41 -22.15 3.23
N ILE A 38 -6.22 -22.40 3.77
CA ILE A 38 -4.95 -21.83 3.30
C ILE A 38 -4.20 -22.88 2.48
N VAL A 39 -3.80 -22.51 1.26
CA VAL A 39 -3.09 -23.37 0.31
C VAL A 39 -1.63 -22.91 0.19
N CYS A 40 -0.70 -23.87 0.07
CA CYS A 40 0.72 -23.56 -0.12
C CYS A 40 1.04 -23.53 -1.62
N GLU A 41 0.95 -22.34 -2.23
CA GLU A 41 1.22 -22.10 -3.66
C GLU A 41 1.74 -20.66 -3.87
N ASP A 42 2.36 -20.38 -5.02
CA ASP A 42 2.63 -19.00 -5.45
C ASP A 42 1.38 -18.41 -6.11
N SER A 43 0.79 -17.40 -5.48
CA SER A 43 -0.41 -16.71 -5.98
C SER A 43 -0.23 -16.07 -7.37
N LEU A 44 1.01 -15.76 -7.74
CA LEU A 44 1.32 -15.06 -9.00
C LEU A 44 1.63 -16.02 -10.16
N GLU A 45 1.74 -17.33 -9.89
CA GLU A 45 2.11 -18.31 -10.92
C GLU A 45 1.00 -18.57 -11.93
N LYS A 46 -0.25 -18.52 -11.49
CA LYS A 46 -1.43 -18.87 -12.33
C LYS A 46 -2.56 -17.86 -12.16
N GLU A 47 -3.47 -17.89 -13.11
CA GLU A 47 -4.74 -17.16 -13.03
C GLU A 47 -5.55 -17.59 -11.80
N PRO A 48 -6.34 -16.69 -11.21
CA PRO A 48 -7.21 -17.03 -10.11
C PRO A 48 -8.22 -18.13 -10.50
N SER A 49 -8.19 -19.26 -9.80
CA SER A 49 -9.16 -20.34 -10.03
C SER A 49 -10.55 -20.03 -9.46
N THR A 50 -10.63 -19.08 -8.54
CA THR A 50 -11.87 -18.72 -7.84
C THR A 50 -11.96 -17.21 -7.69
N LEU A 51 -13.11 -16.66 -8.06
CA LEU A 51 -13.41 -15.26 -7.83
C LEU A 51 -14.01 -15.06 -6.43
N VAL A 52 -13.66 -13.95 -5.79
CA VAL A 52 -14.05 -13.63 -4.42
C VAL A 52 -14.84 -12.34 -4.32
N ASP A 53 -15.65 -12.23 -3.26
CA ASP A 53 -16.47 -11.04 -2.98
C ASP A 53 -15.66 -9.96 -2.22
N VAL A 54 -14.69 -10.39 -1.39
CA VAL A 54 -13.90 -9.50 -0.53
C VAL A 54 -12.45 -9.93 -0.53
N ILE A 55 -11.55 -8.94 -0.66
CA ILE A 55 -10.10 -9.12 -0.49
C ILE A 55 -9.63 -8.21 0.64
N LEU A 56 -8.91 -8.80 1.61
CA LEU A 56 -8.12 -8.10 2.61
C LEU A 56 -6.69 -8.60 2.50
N ALA A 57 -5.76 -7.75 2.09
CA ALA A 57 -4.41 -8.20 1.81
C ALA A 57 -3.34 -7.17 2.23
N ASN A 58 -2.23 -7.69 2.73
CA ASN A 58 -0.98 -7.00 2.89
C ASN A 58 0.08 -7.81 2.14
N PRO A 59 0.20 -7.64 0.81
CA PRO A 59 1.12 -8.40 -0.02
C PRO A 59 2.58 -8.04 0.30
N PRO A 60 3.55 -8.90 -0.05
CA PRO A 60 4.96 -8.60 0.14
C PRO A 60 5.39 -7.40 -0.70
N PHE A 61 6.22 -6.53 -0.10
CA PHE A 61 6.78 -5.36 -0.77
C PHE A 61 8.11 -5.70 -1.45
N GLY A 62 8.45 -4.93 -2.49
CA GLY A 62 9.71 -5.04 -3.20
C GLY A 62 9.64 -5.83 -4.50
N THR A 63 10.81 -6.18 -5.03
CA THR A 63 10.97 -6.99 -6.23
C THR A 63 11.09 -8.46 -5.89
N ARG A 64 10.78 -9.34 -6.83
CA ARG A 64 11.03 -10.79 -6.65
C ARG A 64 12.52 -11.06 -6.43
N PRO A 65 12.87 -12.05 -5.61
CA PRO A 65 14.26 -12.45 -5.43
C PRO A 65 14.93 -12.81 -6.78
N ALA A 66 16.23 -12.59 -6.86
CA ALA A 66 17.01 -13.00 -8.02
C ALA A 66 16.89 -14.53 -8.22
N GLY A 67 16.70 -14.97 -9.46
CA GLY A 67 16.49 -16.38 -9.78
C GLY A 67 15.05 -16.90 -9.63
N SER A 68 14.10 -16.06 -9.22
CA SER A 68 12.69 -16.44 -9.29
C SER A 68 12.24 -16.63 -10.73
N VAL A 69 11.31 -17.58 -10.94
CA VAL A 69 10.68 -17.81 -12.25
C VAL A 69 9.96 -16.54 -12.71
N ASP A 70 10.11 -16.19 -13.98
CA ASP A 70 9.39 -15.05 -14.55
C ASP A 70 7.88 -15.28 -14.47
N ILE A 71 7.14 -14.22 -14.14
CA ILE A 71 5.68 -14.27 -14.10
C ILE A 71 5.18 -14.23 -15.54
N ASN A 72 4.66 -15.35 -16.02
CA ASN A 72 4.02 -15.45 -17.33
C ASN A 72 2.49 -15.48 -17.12
N ARG A 73 1.90 -14.29 -17.04
CA ARG A 73 0.46 -14.08 -16.77
C ARG A 73 -0.17 -13.29 -17.91
N PRO A 74 -0.68 -13.98 -18.94
CA PRO A 74 -1.29 -13.32 -20.10
C PRO A 74 -2.56 -12.53 -19.77
N ASP A 75 -3.18 -12.80 -18.61
CA ASP A 75 -4.33 -12.07 -18.08
C ASP A 75 -3.96 -10.74 -17.39
N PHE A 76 -2.67 -10.50 -17.10
CA PHE A 76 -2.23 -9.23 -16.52
C PHE A 76 -2.32 -8.08 -17.53
N TYR A 77 -2.70 -6.90 -17.04
CA TYR A 77 -2.80 -5.69 -17.87
C TYR A 77 -1.45 -5.22 -18.42
N VAL A 78 -0.36 -5.49 -17.68
CA VAL A 78 1.01 -5.12 -18.06
C VAL A 78 2.02 -6.01 -17.36
N GLU A 79 3.08 -6.39 -18.06
CA GLU A 79 4.22 -7.11 -17.49
C GLU A 79 5.10 -6.17 -16.66
N THR A 80 5.49 -6.62 -15.48
CA THR A 80 6.41 -5.90 -14.60
C THR A 80 7.15 -6.84 -13.67
N LYS A 81 8.38 -6.45 -13.27
CA LYS A 81 9.15 -7.13 -12.23
C LYS A 81 8.80 -6.64 -10.82
N ASN A 82 7.99 -5.59 -10.70
CA ASN A 82 7.55 -5.04 -9.44
C ASN A 82 6.48 -5.94 -8.81
N ASN A 83 6.82 -6.55 -7.67
CA ASN A 83 6.00 -7.58 -7.04
C ASN A 83 4.66 -7.02 -6.54
N GLN A 84 4.66 -5.84 -5.92
CA GLN A 84 3.44 -5.23 -5.42
C GLN A 84 2.47 -4.84 -6.55
N LEU A 85 2.97 -4.47 -7.72
CA LEU A 85 2.14 -4.21 -8.89
C LEU A 85 1.53 -5.51 -9.44
N ASN A 86 2.28 -6.61 -9.43
CA ASN A 86 1.77 -7.92 -9.83
C ASN A 86 0.68 -8.43 -8.87
N PHE A 87 0.88 -8.25 -7.55
CA PHE A 87 -0.16 -8.58 -6.58
C PHE A 87 -1.40 -7.70 -6.72
N LEU A 88 -1.24 -6.42 -7.02
CA LEU A 88 -2.39 -5.54 -7.26
C LEU A 88 -3.20 -6.00 -8.47
N GLN A 89 -2.55 -6.32 -9.60
CA GLN A 89 -3.21 -6.87 -10.79
C GLN A 89 -3.93 -8.19 -10.46
N HIS A 90 -3.25 -9.10 -9.77
CA HIS A 90 -3.82 -10.38 -9.36
C HIS A 90 -5.11 -10.18 -8.54
N MET A 91 -5.09 -9.30 -7.54
CA MET A 91 -6.26 -8.99 -6.73
C MET A 91 -7.39 -8.32 -7.52
N MET A 92 -7.08 -7.43 -8.45
CA MET A 92 -8.06 -6.83 -9.37
C MET A 92 -8.78 -7.91 -10.21
N LEU A 93 -8.04 -8.92 -10.66
CA LEU A 93 -8.58 -10.04 -11.44
C LEU A 93 -9.40 -10.99 -10.58
N MET A 94 -8.98 -11.25 -9.33
CA MET A 94 -9.70 -12.14 -8.40
C MET A 94 -11.08 -11.65 -7.99
N LEU A 95 -11.36 -10.35 -8.04
CA LEU A 95 -12.64 -9.81 -7.60
C LEU A 95 -13.76 -10.18 -8.56
N LYS A 96 -14.91 -10.61 -8.00
CA LYS A 96 -16.18 -10.60 -8.72
C LYS A 96 -16.63 -9.17 -9.02
N THR A 97 -17.49 -8.99 -10.01
CA THR A 97 -18.21 -7.72 -10.20
C THR A 97 -18.99 -7.37 -8.94
N GLY A 98 -18.85 -6.15 -8.44
CA GLY A 98 -19.39 -5.73 -7.15
C GLY A 98 -18.55 -6.16 -5.94
N GLY A 99 -17.50 -6.95 -6.14
CA GLY A 99 -16.56 -7.32 -5.08
C GLY A 99 -15.66 -6.14 -4.69
N ARG A 100 -15.18 -6.14 -3.45
CA ARG A 100 -14.42 -5.04 -2.85
C ARG A 100 -13.10 -5.51 -2.26
N ALA A 101 -12.11 -4.63 -2.27
CA ALA A 101 -10.80 -4.88 -1.71
C ALA A 101 -10.33 -3.77 -0.78
N ALA A 102 -9.53 -4.14 0.23
CA ALA A 102 -8.69 -3.26 0.99
C ALA A 102 -7.27 -3.83 0.99
N VAL A 103 -6.33 -3.12 0.38
CA VAL A 103 -4.98 -3.62 0.10
C VAL A 103 -3.94 -2.64 0.60
N VAL A 104 -2.99 -3.15 1.39
CA VAL A 104 -1.84 -2.35 1.85
C VAL A 104 -0.77 -2.35 0.76
N LEU A 105 -0.36 -1.18 0.31
CA LEU A 105 0.64 -1.02 -0.75
C LEU A 105 1.62 0.11 -0.40
N PRO A 106 2.91 0.00 -0.78
CA PRO A 106 3.89 1.04 -0.56
C PRO A 106 3.65 2.25 -1.47
N ASP A 107 4.22 3.40 -1.11
CA ASP A 107 4.00 4.69 -1.80
C ASP A 107 4.32 4.65 -3.30
N ASN A 108 5.35 3.90 -3.71
CA ASN A 108 5.75 3.87 -5.12
C ASN A 108 4.61 3.42 -6.05
N VAL A 109 3.68 2.58 -5.59
CA VAL A 109 2.49 2.21 -6.37
C VAL A 109 1.64 3.43 -6.73
N LEU A 110 1.67 4.50 -5.94
CA LEU A 110 0.89 5.70 -6.18
C LEU A 110 1.48 6.62 -7.27
N PHE A 111 2.78 6.53 -7.57
CA PHE A 111 3.44 7.47 -8.49
C PHE A 111 4.39 6.85 -9.51
N GLU A 112 4.75 5.55 -9.39
CA GLU A 112 5.67 4.88 -10.31
C GLU A 112 5.17 5.00 -11.76
N ALA A 113 6.09 5.33 -12.67
CA ALA A 113 5.81 5.45 -14.11
C ALA A 113 5.63 4.08 -14.79
N GLY A 114 5.30 4.08 -16.06
CA GLY A 114 5.23 2.87 -16.88
C GLY A 114 4.14 1.91 -16.42
N ALA A 115 4.54 0.72 -15.94
CA ALA A 115 3.60 -0.29 -15.48
C ALA A 115 2.69 0.23 -14.35
N GLY A 116 3.26 0.99 -13.40
CA GLY A 116 2.49 1.59 -12.30
C GLY A 116 1.41 2.55 -12.81
N GLU A 117 1.73 3.41 -13.77
CA GLU A 117 0.77 4.31 -14.41
C GLU A 117 -0.35 3.55 -15.13
N THR A 118 0.01 2.52 -15.89
CA THR A 118 -0.98 1.68 -16.61
C THR A 118 -1.96 1.05 -15.63
N ILE A 119 -1.47 0.48 -14.53
CA ILE A 119 -2.32 -0.18 -13.53
C ILE A 119 -3.19 0.84 -12.79
N ARG A 120 -2.67 2.02 -12.44
CA ARG A 120 -3.48 3.08 -11.82
C ARG A 120 -4.59 3.58 -12.73
N LYS A 121 -4.32 3.76 -14.04
CA LYS A 121 -5.36 4.10 -15.02
C LYS A 121 -6.45 3.04 -15.08
N ARG A 122 -6.06 1.75 -15.14
CA ARG A 122 -7.01 0.64 -15.10
C ARG A 122 -7.83 0.62 -13.80
N LEU A 123 -7.17 0.84 -12.66
CA LEU A 123 -7.84 0.89 -11.36
C LEU A 123 -8.88 2.02 -11.28
N LEU A 124 -8.59 3.18 -11.88
CA LEU A 124 -9.52 4.32 -11.93
C LEU A 124 -10.64 4.14 -12.96
N GLN A 125 -10.38 3.47 -14.08
CA GLN A 125 -11.33 3.32 -15.19
C GLN A 125 -12.28 2.11 -15.03
N ASP A 126 -11.76 0.98 -14.55
CA ASP A 126 -12.49 -0.30 -14.50
C ASP A 126 -13.00 -0.61 -13.08
N PHE A 127 -12.49 0.10 -12.08
CA PHE A 127 -12.85 -0.05 -10.68
C PHE A 127 -13.21 1.31 -10.06
N ASN A 128 -13.96 1.28 -8.99
CA ASN A 128 -14.18 2.44 -8.15
C ASN A 128 -13.14 2.45 -7.01
N LEU A 129 -11.99 3.10 -7.24
CA LEU A 129 -11.02 3.42 -6.19
C LEU A 129 -11.58 4.59 -5.37
N HIS A 130 -12.34 4.29 -4.35
CA HIS A 130 -13.08 5.31 -3.61
C HIS A 130 -12.37 5.88 -2.39
N THR A 131 -11.29 5.24 -1.89
CA THR A 131 -10.60 5.70 -0.68
C THR A 131 -9.14 5.27 -0.66
N ILE A 132 -8.26 6.18 -0.27
CA ILE A 132 -6.85 5.92 0.05
C ILE A 132 -6.58 6.42 1.47
N LEU A 133 -6.14 5.51 2.35
CA LEU A 133 -5.67 5.82 3.70
C LEU A 133 -4.14 5.83 3.68
N ARG A 134 -3.53 6.99 3.92
CA ARG A 134 -2.07 7.15 4.05
C ARG A 134 -1.65 6.77 5.46
N LEU A 135 -0.90 5.68 5.58
CA LEU A 135 -0.46 5.15 6.87
C LEU A 135 0.78 5.88 7.39
N PRO A 136 0.92 6.05 8.71
CA PRO A 136 2.09 6.64 9.33
C PRO A 136 3.33 5.75 9.15
N THR A 137 4.51 6.32 9.34
CA THR A 137 5.76 5.56 9.40
C THR A 137 5.93 4.85 10.75
N GLY A 138 6.82 3.86 10.81
CA GLY A 138 7.17 3.14 12.04
C GLY A 138 6.25 1.99 12.43
N ILE A 139 5.23 1.68 11.61
CA ILE A 139 4.30 0.56 11.84
C ILE A 139 4.77 -0.77 11.22
N PHE A 140 5.83 -0.75 10.42
CA PHE A 140 6.43 -1.93 9.81
C PHE A 140 7.82 -2.20 10.37
N TYR A 141 8.29 -3.46 10.31
CA TYR A 141 9.64 -3.84 10.73
C TYR A 141 10.73 -3.09 9.95
N ALA A 142 10.55 -2.91 8.64
CA ALA A 142 11.42 -2.07 7.85
C ALA A 142 11.12 -0.58 8.17
N GLN A 143 12.04 0.06 8.88
CA GLN A 143 11.89 1.46 9.26
C GLN A 143 11.87 2.37 8.03
N GLY A 144 11.04 3.40 8.08
CA GLY A 144 10.90 4.36 6.97
C GLY A 144 9.97 3.92 5.85
N VAL A 145 9.43 2.71 5.86
CA VAL A 145 8.43 2.29 4.87
C VAL A 145 7.19 3.16 5.00
N LYS A 146 6.84 3.79 3.87
CA LYS A 146 5.60 4.53 3.69
C LYS A 146 4.62 3.67 2.92
N ALA A 147 3.46 3.42 3.50
CA ALA A 147 2.43 2.60 2.88
C ALA A 147 1.06 3.27 2.94
N ASN A 148 0.15 2.75 2.13
CA ASN A 148 -1.23 3.21 2.04
C ASN A 148 -2.16 2.01 2.00
N VAL A 149 -3.40 2.20 2.42
CA VAL A 149 -4.46 1.22 2.16
C VAL A 149 -5.35 1.75 1.05
N LEU A 150 -5.44 1.01 -0.04
CA LEU A 150 -6.33 1.31 -1.15
C LEU A 150 -7.64 0.53 -0.99
N PHE A 151 -8.76 1.23 -1.02
CA PHE A 151 -10.10 0.65 -0.95
C PHE A 151 -10.79 0.83 -2.30
N PHE A 152 -11.13 -0.27 -2.95
CA PHE A 152 -11.77 -0.23 -4.26
C PHE A 152 -12.82 -1.31 -4.45
N THR A 153 -13.75 -1.08 -5.37
CA THR A 153 -14.83 -2.00 -5.75
C THR A 153 -14.79 -2.23 -7.26
N LYS A 154 -14.94 -3.48 -7.71
CA LYS A 154 -14.96 -3.81 -9.15
C LYS A 154 -16.32 -3.54 -9.78
N GLY A 155 -16.33 -3.00 -11.00
CA GLY A 155 -17.50 -2.93 -11.86
C GLY A 155 -18.10 -1.55 -12.09
N GLN A 156 -17.51 -0.51 -11.52
CA GLN A 156 -17.86 0.88 -11.82
C GLN A 156 -16.58 1.74 -11.89
N PRO A 157 -16.48 2.70 -12.82
CA PRO A 157 -15.37 3.61 -12.85
C PRO A 157 -15.36 4.54 -11.63
N THR A 158 -14.17 4.96 -11.24
CA THR A 158 -13.98 5.96 -10.18
C THR A 158 -14.54 7.31 -10.63
N LYS A 159 -15.27 7.97 -9.77
CA LYS A 159 -15.72 9.36 -9.97
C LYS A 159 -14.88 10.34 -9.15
N GLU A 160 -14.62 9.99 -7.90
CA GLU A 160 -13.82 10.75 -6.96
C GLU A 160 -13.06 9.79 -6.06
N VAL A 161 -11.88 10.19 -5.62
CA VAL A 161 -11.07 9.46 -4.64
C VAL A 161 -10.96 10.28 -3.38
N TRP A 162 -11.26 9.65 -2.26
CA TRP A 162 -11.15 10.23 -0.92
C TRP A 162 -9.81 9.83 -0.31
N PHE A 163 -9.09 10.81 0.21
CA PHE A 163 -7.81 10.60 0.87
C PHE A 163 -7.93 10.92 2.35
N TYR A 164 -7.42 10.02 3.19
CA TYR A 164 -7.22 10.28 4.61
C TYR A 164 -5.72 10.31 4.90
N ASP A 165 -5.21 11.46 5.30
CA ASP A 165 -3.81 11.59 5.71
C ASP A 165 -3.65 11.29 7.21
N TYR A 166 -3.32 10.03 7.52
CA TYR A 166 -2.92 9.62 8.86
C TYR A 166 -1.40 9.64 9.03
N ARG A 167 -0.65 10.17 8.09
CA ARG A 167 0.82 10.15 8.08
C ARG A 167 1.43 11.45 8.59
N THR A 168 0.93 12.59 8.14
CA THR A 168 1.51 13.88 8.46
C THR A 168 1.43 14.14 9.97
N ASP A 169 2.58 14.42 10.59
CA ASP A 169 2.76 14.67 12.02
C ASP A 169 2.35 13.50 12.93
N VAL A 170 2.25 12.28 12.38
CA VAL A 170 1.97 11.07 13.15
C VAL A 170 3.13 10.10 13.04
N LYS A 171 3.66 9.67 14.17
CA LYS A 171 4.75 8.70 14.24
C LYS A 171 4.39 7.57 15.20
N HIS A 172 4.43 6.36 14.69
CA HIS A 172 4.30 5.15 15.50
C HIS A 172 5.63 4.40 15.61
N THR A 173 5.67 3.45 16.52
CA THR A 173 6.80 2.53 16.71
C THR A 173 6.26 1.14 16.99
N LEU A 174 7.05 0.10 16.75
CA LEU A 174 6.63 -1.28 17.01
C LEU A 174 6.59 -1.63 18.50
N ALA A 175 7.28 -0.89 19.35
CA ALA A 175 7.42 -1.21 20.76
C ALA A 175 6.68 -0.27 21.69
N THR A 176 6.96 1.03 21.60
CA THR A 176 6.53 2.03 22.61
C THR A 176 5.29 2.82 22.23
N ASN A 177 5.00 2.97 20.94
CA ASN A 177 3.83 3.69 20.43
C ASN A 177 3.21 2.93 19.26
N LYS A 178 2.65 1.76 19.56
CA LYS A 178 2.06 0.88 18.54
C LYS A 178 0.80 1.49 17.91
N LEU A 179 0.59 1.20 16.63
CA LEU A 179 -0.68 1.49 16.00
C LEU A 179 -1.76 0.57 16.60
N GLU A 180 -2.77 1.17 17.21
CA GLU A 180 -3.91 0.48 17.81
C GLU A 180 -5.22 0.87 17.11
N ARG A 181 -6.27 0.09 17.34
CA ARG A 181 -7.58 0.29 16.69
C ARG A 181 -8.14 1.71 16.90
N HIS A 182 -8.04 2.24 18.10
CA HIS A 182 -8.58 3.56 18.44
C HIS A 182 -7.92 4.72 17.67
N HIS A 183 -6.67 4.56 17.24
CA HIS A 183 -5.98 5.56 16.41
C HIS A 183 -6.63 5.76 15.04
N LEU A 184 -7.44 4.81 14.59
CA LEU A 184 -8.16 4.86 13.32
C LEU A 184 -9.64 5.25 13.47
N ASP A 185 -10.10 5.62 14.67
CA ASP A 185 -11.52 5.92 14.92
C ASP A 185 -11.99 7.14 14.12
N ASP A 186 -11.16 8.18 14.00
CA ASP A 186 -11.47 9.34 13.16
C ASP A 186 -11.56 8.96 11.68
N PHE A 187 -10.62 8.17 11.16
CA PHE A 187 -10.71 7.62 9.81
C PHE A 187 -12.00 6.83 9.60
N VAL A 188 -12.36 5.96 10.51
CA VAL A 188 -13.58 5.15 10.41
C VAL A 188 -14.84 6.00 10.41
N SER A 189 -14.85 7.07 11.20
CA SER A 189 -15.93 8.07 11.20
C SER A 189 -16.03 8.79 9.86
N CYS A 190 -14.91 9.29 9.33
CA CYS A 190 -14.85 9.94 8.02
C CYS A 190 -15.21 8.98 6.87
N TYR A 191 -14.74 7.74 6.94
CA TYR A 191 -14.99 6.70 5.93
C TYR A 191 -16.48 6.38 5.79
N ASN A 192 -17.25 6.46 6.87
CA ASN A 192 -18.71 6.26 6.91
C ASN A 192 -19.16 5.04 6.10
N SER A 193 -18.76 3.85 6.52
CA SER A 193 -19.05 2.59 5.80
C SER A 193 -20.54 2.30 5.59
N GLY A 194 -21.40 2.87 6.42
CA GLY A 194 -22.86 2.73 6.30
C GLY A 194 -23.45 3.54 5.14
N ASN A 195 -22.86 4.68 4.81
CA ASN A 195 -23.31 5.54 3.72
C ASN A 195 -22.15 6.34 3.11
N LEU A 196 -21.48 5.74 2.12
CA LEU A 196 -20.36 6.37 1.44
C LEU A 196 -20.73 7.67 0.69
N ALA A 197 -22.00 7.86 0.34
CA ALA A 197 -22.48 9.05 -0.37
C ALA A 197 -22.59 10.28 0.55
N GLU A 198 -22.72 10.08 1.86
CA GLU A 198 -22.85 11.17 2.84
C GLU A 198 -21.51 11.62 3.44
N ARG A 199 -20.38 11.14 2.91
CA ARG A 199 -19.05 11.58 3.35
C ARG A 199 -18.87 13.07 3.11
N LYS A 200 -18.24 13.74 4.08
CA LYS A 200 -17.94 15.19 4.01
C LYS A 200 -16.47 15.39 4.28
N GLU A 201 -15.86 16.30 3.52
CA GLU A 201 -14.47 16.71 3.77
C GLU A 201 -14.32 17.33 5.16
N THR A 202 -13.20 17.03 5.81
CA THR A 202 -12.78 17.76 7.01
C THR A 202 -11.76 18.84 6.65
N TYR A 203 -11.12 18.75 5.49
CA TYR A 203 -10.22 19.78 5.00
C TYR A 203 -11.01 20.98 4.48
N ASP A 204 -10.60 22.15 4.93
CA ASP A 204 -11.04 23.44 4.42
C ASP A 204 -9.85 24.41 4.46
N ALA A 205 -9.56 25.07 3.34
CA ALA A 205 -8.35 25.89 3.21
C ALA A 205 -8.32 27.10 4.16
N GLU A 206 -9.50 27.62 4.54
CA GLU A 206 -9.63 28.79 5.40
C GLU A 206 -9.90 28.42 6.86
N ASN A 207 -10.81 27.44 7.09
CA ASN A 207 -11.32 27.14 8.42
C ASN A 207 -10.66 25.93 9.05
N ASN A 208 -10.18 24.95 8.28
CA ASN A 208 -9.51 23.74 8.76
C ASN A 208 -8.43 23.24 7.81
N PRO A 209 -7.31 23.97 7.63
CA PRO A 209 -6.23 23.58 6.71
C PRO A 209 -5.49 22.31 7.15
N GLN A 210 -5.68 21.84 8.37
CA GLN A 210 -5.14 20.59 8.92
C GLN A 210 -6.15 19.42 8.84
N GLY A 211 -7.31 19.62 8.21
CA GLY A 211 -8.29 18.56 8.02
C GLY A 211 -7.71 17.38 7.23
N ARG A 212 -7.82 16.17 7.79
CA ARG A 212 -7.15 14.96 7.29
C ARG A 212 -7.92 14.24 6.20
N TRP A 213 -9.18 14.59 5.95
CA TRP A 213 -10.07 13.95 5.00
C TRP A 213 -10.41 14.88 3.85
N ARG A 214 -10.00 14.53 2.63
CA ARG A 214 -10.17 15.34 1.43
C ARG A 214 -10.46 14.47 0.21
N LYS A 215 -11.24 14.98 -0.73
CA LYS A 215 -11.55 14.31 -2.00
C LYS A 215 -10.93 15.02 -3.21
N TYR A 216 -10.75 14.27 -4.26
CA TYR A 216 -10.30 14.75 -5.57
C TYR A 216 -11.13 14.10 -6.67
N ALA A 217 -11.55 14.89 -7.67
CA ALA A 217 -12.23 14.36 -8.83
C ALA A 217 -11.30 13.48 -9.66
N VAL A 218 -11.83 12.44 -10.30
CA VAL A 218 -11.01 11.52 -11.11
C VAL A 218 -10.30 12.23 -12.25
N ASP A 219 -10.95 13.23 -12.88
CA ASP A 219 -10.36 14.01 -13.99
C ASP A 219 -9.11 14.79 -13.55
N GLU A 220 -9.13 15.35 -12.34
CA GLU A 220 -7.96 16.00 -11.74
C GLU A 220 -6.81 14.99 -11.54
N LEU A 221 -7.12 13.78 -11.09
CA LEU A 221 -6.14 12.72 -10.85
C LEU A 221 -5.55 12.19 -12.16
N LEU A 222 -6.37 12.01 -13.18
CA LEU A 222 -5.94 11.56 -14.50
C LEU A 222 -5.08 12.59 -15.23
N ALA A 223 -5.29 13.90 -14.96
CA ALA A 223 -4.53 15.00 -15.54
C ALA A 223 -3.13 15.17 -14.89
N ARG A 224 -2.88 14.56 -13.73
CA ARG A 224 -1.57 14.63 -13.06
C ARG A 224 -0.51 13.87 -13.84
N ASP A 225 0.75 14.34 -13.73
CA ASP A 225 1.90 13.62 -14.31
C ASP A 225 1.86 12.14 -13.87
N LYS A 226 1.97 11.24 -14.85
CA LYS A 226 1.93 9.76 -14.64
C LYS A 226 0.71 9.27 -13.86
N THR A 227 -0.39 10.01 -13.88
CA THR A 227 -1.59 9.70 -13.09
C THR A 227 -1.23 9.48 -11.61
N SER A 228 -0.40 10.34 -11.05
CA SER A 228 0.09 10.21 -9.68
C SER A 228 -1.04 10.42 -8.67
N LEU A 229 -1.18 9.45 -7.77
CA LEU A 229 -2.07 9.48 -6.61
C LEU A 229 -1.32 9.85 -5.31
N ASP A 230 -0.03 10.19 -5.38
CA ASP A 230 0.70 10.70 -4.23
C ASP A 230 0.38 12.18 -4.04
N ILE A 231 -0.53 12.45 -3.10
CA ILE A 231 -1.08 13.78 -2.84
C ILE A 231 -0.85 14.11 -1.37
N THR A 232 -0.33 15.30 -1.13
CA THR A 232 -0.14 15.89 0.20
C THR A 232 -0.72 17.29 0.20
N TRP A 233 -1.49 17.65 1.22
CA TRP A 233 -2.07 18.99 1.39
C TRP A 233 -1.87 19.54 2.80
N ILE A 234 -1.65 18.68 3.80
CA ILE A 234 -1.36 19.10 5.16
C ILE A 234 0.10 19.55 5.21
N ARG A 235 0.31 20.76 5.71
CA ARG A 235 1.65 21.25 6.00
C ARG A 235 2.14 20.61 7.29
N GLN A 236 3.35 20.07 7.27
CA GLN A 236 3.98 19.58 8.49
C GLN A 236 4.11 20.74 9.47
N GLY A 237 3.73 20.51 10.73
CA GLY A 237 3.81 21.51 11.81
C GLY A 237 5.25 21.73 12.33
N GLY A 238 6.25 21.44 11.51
CA GLY A 238 7.63 21.87 11.75
C GLY A 238 7.74 23.38 11.55
N GLU A 239 8.64 23.99 12.29
CA GLU A 239 9.06 25.39 12.10
C GLU A 239 9.11 25.69 10.60
N VAL A 240 8.51 26.80 10.19
CA VAL A 240 8.69 27.31 8.84
C VAL A 240 10.20 27.33 8.63
N ASP A 241 10.67 26.57 7.66
CA ASP A 241 12.09 26.54 7.36
C ASP A 241 12.43 27.88 6.71
N ASP A 242 12.78 28.85 7.55
CA ASP A 242 13.10 30.21 7.15
C ASP A 242 14.46 30.31 6.44
N ARG A 243 15.13 29.16 6.24
CA ARG A 243 16.42 29.11 5.53
C ARG A 243 16.23 29.50 4.06
N SER A 244 17.10 30.31 3.61
CA SER A 244 17.19 30.71 2.19
C SER A 244 17.51 29.48 1.31
N LEU A 245 17.16 29.55 0.03
CA LEU A 245 17.52 28.51 -0.94
C LEU A 245 19.03 28.23 -0.96
N SER A 246 19.86 29.25 -0.74
CA SER A 246 21.30 29.12 -0.65
C SER A 246 21.74 28.28 0.54
N GLU A 247 21.19 28.52 1.73
CA GLU A 247 21.49 27.76 2.94
C GLU A 247 21.07 26.30 2.83
N LEU A 248 19.93 26.04 2.19
CA LEU A 248 19.49 24.68 1.90
C LEU A 248 20.41 23.95 0.92
N MET A 249 20.89 24.65 -0.11
CA MET A 249 21.86 24.10 -1.07
C MET A 249 23.20 23.80 -0.41
N ASP A 250 23.68 24.66 0.48
CA ASP A 250 24.92 24.45 1.22
C ASP A 250 24.81 23.24 2.16
N GLU A 251 23.71 23.07 2.86
CA GLU A 251 23.47 21.89 3.70
C GLU A 251 23.38 20.59 2.88
N ILE A 252 22.71 20.62 1.72
CA ILE A 252 22.65 19.46 0.81
C ILE A 252 24.06 19.08 0.36
N LYS A 253 24.90 20.07 0.03
CA LYS A 253 26.27 19.85 -0.38
C LYS A 253 27.10 19.24 0.75
N GLU A 254 27.01 19.77 1.97
CA GLU A 254 27.71 19.25 3.15
C GLU A 254 27.34 17.80 3.44
N LYS A 255 26.04 17.48 3.39
CA LYS A 255 25.56 16.11 3.57
C LYS A 255 26.01 15.16 2.46
N SER A 256 26.03 15.64 1.23
CA SER A 256 26.53 14.89 0.07
C SER A 256 28.02 14.57 0.21
N ASP A 257 28.83 15.54 0.64
CA ASP A 257 30.25 15.35 0.89
C ASP A 257 30.51 14.37 2.04
N THR A 258 29.68 14.43 3.09
CA THR A 258 29.73 13.49 4.22
C THR A 258 29.42 12.05 3.77
N ILE A 259 28.40 11.86 2.94
CA ILE A 259 28.07 10.55 2.36
C ILE A 259 29.21 10.04 1.47
N SER A 260 29.75 10.90 0.62
CA SER A 260 30.86 10.56 -0.27
C SER A 260 32.11 10.11 0.50
N ASN A 261 32.45 10.80 1.59
CA ASN A 261 33.57 10.45 2.45
C ASN A 261 33.32 9.09 3.17
N ALA A 262 32.12 8.86 3.69
CA ALA A 262 31.76 7.59 4.32
C ALA A 262 31.83 6.41 3.32
N VAL A 263 31.39 6.61 2.09
CA VAL A 263 31.51 5.60 1.01
C VAL A 263 32.97 5.32 0.69
N ALA A 264 33.81 6.36 0.60
CA ALA A 264 35.25 6.19 0.36
C ALA A 264 35.98 5.45 1.49
N GLU A 265 35.58 5.68 2.76
CA GLU A 265 36.10 4.93 3.91
C GLU A 265 35.68 3.47 3.86
N LEU A 266 34.41 3.19 3.55
CA LEU A 266 33.93 1.81 3.39
C LEU A 266 34.64 1.08 2.25
N GLN A 267 34.91 1.75 1.13
CA GLN A 267 35.68 1.16 0.03
C GLN A 267 37.12 0.82 0.45
N LYS A 268 37.78 1.69 1.22
CA LYS A 268 39.11 1.38 1.77
C LYS A 268 39.10 0.20 2.71
N LEU A 269 38.08 0.08 3.59
CA LEU A 269 37.95 -1.04 4.49
C LEU A 269 37.72 -2.36 3.74
N LEU A 270 36.90 -2.34 2.68
CA LEU A 270 36.65 -3.51 1.84
C LEU A 270 37.91 -3.96 1.09
N ALA A 271 38.67 -3.00 0.53
CA ALA A 271 39.94 -3.30 -0.14
C ALA A 271 40.96 -3.95 0.79
N ASN A 272 41.02 -3.53 2.05
CA ASN A 272 41.93 -4.14 3.06
C ASN A 272 41.50 -5.56 3.47
N ILE A 273 40.21 -5.93 3.32
CA ILE A 273 39.70 -7.27 3.63
C ILE A 273 39.97 -8.25 2.46
N GLU A 274 40.11 -7.74 1.23
CA GLU A 274 40.41 -8.56 0.06
C GLU A 274 41.91 -8.85 -0.10
N GLU A 275 42.79 -8.16 0.66
CA GLU A 275 44.24 -8.36 0.65
C GLU A 275 44.74 -9.32 1.77
N ASP A 276 43.90 -9.71 2.74
CA ASP A 276 44.16 -10.71 3.78
C ASP A 276 43.50 -12.07 3.41
#